data_453a5061555927c7a087ac71f3349da4
#
_entry.id   453a5061555927c7a087ac71f3349da4
#
_cell.length_a   1.000
_cell.length_b   1.000
_cell.length_c   1.000
_cell.angle_alpha   90.00
_cell.angle_beta   90.00
_cell.angle_gamma   90.00
#
_symmetry.space_group_name_H-M   'P 1'
#
loop_
_entity.id
_entity.type
_entity.pdbx_description
1 polymer ?
#
loop_
_entity_poly.entity_id
_entity_poly.type
_entity_poly.pdbx_seq_one_letter_code
_entity_poly.pdbx_strand_id
1 'polypeptide(L)'
;MDGRKDILKFEAHFYTDEPIRSLKLLLFFNFQLKQLVETTVESIAYFTHTLNEEAQKVCLYGDLILQQKSLITSEGLYQTYNHSIEIADYSIDELLMENFKRKFAAKISDKYVMEESGYTNENVVVIQGELVYRDYLIHYQPSIWEELKWIWVQYLSCFLVFAYVTKHVLVFLFSNRYLNCYIIKPWKNK
;
A
#
# COMPACT_ATOMS: atom_id res chain seq x y z
N MET A 1 0.32 -13.61 -17.43
CA MET A 1 -0.77 -13.34 -16.45
C MET A 1 -0.14 -13.50 -15.07
N ASP A 2 -0.01 -12.44 -14.32
CA ASP A 2 0.69 -12.41 -13.02
C ASP A 2 -0.21 -12.84 -11.83
N GLY A 3 -1.43 -13.32 -12.11
CA GLY A 3 -2.40 -13.78 -11.10
C GLY A 3 -3.05 -12.67 -10.29
N ARG A 4 -2.85 -11.40 -10.63
CA ARG A 4 -3.50 -10.27 -9.99
C ARG A 4 -4.92 -10.11 -10.53
N LYS A 5 -5.85 -9.80 -9.64
CA LYS A 5 -7.22 -9.44 -10.03
C LYS A 5 -7.26 -7.95 -10.28
N ASP A 6 -7.17 -7.56 -11.54
CA ASP A 6 -7.12 -6.15 -11.93
C ASP A 6 -8.50 -5.51 -12.08
N ILE A 7 -9.55 -6.33 -12.12
CA ILE A 7 -10.92 -5.88 -12.34
C ILE A 7 -11.87 -6.56 -11.36
N LEU A 8 -12.67 -5.76 -10.66
CA LEU A 8 -13.80 -6.19 -9.86
C LEU A 8 -15.09 -5.94 -10.63
N LYS A 9 -15.86 -6.99 -10.89
CA LYS A 9 -17.21 -6.91 -11.45
C LYS A 9 -18.21 -7.35 -10.40
N PHE A 10 -19.27 -6.58 -10.23
CA PHE A 10 -20.37 -6.91 -9.35
C PHE A 10 -21.69 -6.53 -9.98
N GLU A 11 -22.73 -7.26 -9.60
CA GLU A 11 -24.09 -7.04 -10.02
C GLU A 11 -25.01 -7.27 -8.83
N ALA A 12 -25.96 -6.37 -8.63
CA ALA A 12 -26.94 -6.45 -7.55
C ALA A 12 -28.32 -6.13 -8.08
N HIS A 13 -29.31 -6.92 -7.69
CA HIS A 13 -30.70 -6.77 -8.06
C HIS A 13 -31.52 -6.38 -6.84
N PHE A 14 -32.27 -5.31 -6.94
CA PHE A 14 -33.13 -4.80 -5.87
C PHE A 14 -34.56 -4.76 -6.35
N TYR A 15 -35.46 -5.24 -5.50
CA TYR A 15 -36.90 -5.13 -5.71
C TYR A 15 -37.41 -3.91 -4.93
N THR A 16 -38.08 -2.99 -5.62
CA THR A 16 -38.64 -1.79 -5.01
C THR A 16 -39.95 -1.43 -5.67
N ASP A 17 -40.91 -1.05 -4.86
CA ASP A 17 -42.21 -0.54 -5.33
C ASP A 17 -42.19 0.96 -5.53
N GLU A 18 -41.14 1.64 -5.05
CA GLU A 18 -40.99 3.09 -5.17
C GLU A 18 -39.83 3.46 -6.11
N PRO A 19 -39.95 4.59 -6.86
CA PRO A 19 -38.90 5.04 -7.73
C PRO A 19 -37.65 5.47 -6.93
N ILE A 20 -36.49 4.94 -7.32
CA ILE A 20 -35.21 5.27 -6.71
C ILE A 20 -34.73 6.60 -7.25
N ARG A 21 -34.49 7.59 -6.36
CA ARG A 21 -33.94 8.92 -6.70
C ARG A 21 -32.46 9.09 -6.38
N SER A 22 -31.92 8.29 -5.50
CA SER A 22 -30.51 8.35 -5.13
C SER A 22 -29.97 6.97 -4.78
N LEU A 23 -28.75 6.73 -5.19
CA LEU A 23 -28.01 5.51 -4.90
C LEU A 23 -26.81 5.84 -4.03
N LYS A 24 -26.71 5.16 -2.89
CA LYS A 24 -25.52 5.19 -2.03
C LYS A 24 -24.97 3.78 -1.95
N LEU A 25 -23.75 3.56 -2.42
CA LEU A 25 -23.09 2.26 -2.42
C LEU A 25 -21.86 2.30 -1.55
N LEU A 26 -21.78 1.36 -0.63
CA LEU A 26 -20.63 1.14 0.25
C LEU A 26 -19.98 -0.19 -0.14
N LEU A 27 -18.74 -0.15 -0.60
CA LEU A 27 -17.97 -1.32 -0.96
C LEU A 27 -16.83 -1.50 0.05
N PHE A 28 -16.80 -2.68 0.66
CA PHE A 28 -15.78 -3.04 1.64
C PHE A 28 -14.66 -3.80 0.95
N PHE A 29 -13.44 -3.30 1.10
CA PHE A 29 -12.26 -3.89 0.51
C PHE A 29 -11.26 -4.29 1.58
N ASN A 30 -10.63 -5.42 1.34
CA ASN A 30 -9.54 -5.93 2.15
C ASN A 30 -8.28 -6.00 1.28
N PHE A 31 -7.38 -5.00 1.43
CA PHE A 31 -6.15 -4.91 0.69
C PHE A 31 -5.03 -5.64 1.43
N GLN A 32 -4.41 -6.61 0.77
CA GLN A 32 -3.26 -7.32 1.30
C GLN A 32 -1.97 -6.79 0.70
N LEU A 33 -1.14 -6.15 1.52
CA LEU A 33 0.19 -5.69 1.16
C LEU A 33 1.19 -6.81 1.46
N LYS A 34 1.86 -7.35 0.41
CA LYS A 34 2.70 -8.56 0.56
C LYS A 34 4.18 -8.37 0.23
N GLN A 35 4.63 -7.19 -0.21
CA GLN A 35 6.00 -7.05 -0.70
C GLN A 35 7.01 -6.73 0.40
N LEU A 36 6.91 -5.56 1.02
CA LEU A 36 7.84 -5.08 2.05
C LEU A 36 7.23 -5.19 3.44
N VAL A 37 5.91 -5.16 3.48
CA VAL A 37 5.12 -5.17 4.68
C VAL A 37 3.95 -6.14 4.47
N GLU A 38 3.91 -7.18 5.28
CA GLU A 38 2.75 -8.07 5.30
C GLU A 38 1.70 -7.48 6.23
N THR A 39 0.78 -6.74 5.67
CA THR A 39 -0.36 -6.21 6.43
C THR A 39 -1.63 -6.24 5.60
N THR A 40 -2.73 -6.34 6.30
CA THR A 40 -4.07 -6.29 5.74
C THR A 40 -4.71 -4.97 6.12
N VAL A 41 -5.21 -4.24 5.13
CA VAL A 41 -5.86 -2.95 5.31
C VAL A 41 -7.31 -3.06 4.87
N GLU A 42 -8.23 -2.96 5.83
CA GLU A 42 -9.66 -2.86 5.53
C GLU A 42 -10.03 -1.41 5.25
N SER A 43 -10.77 -1.18 4.19
CA SER A 43 -11.21 0.15 3.80
C SER A 43 -12.53 0.13 3.06
N ILE A 44 -13.27 1.24 3.16
CA ILE A 44 -14.57 1.42 2.52
C ILE A 44 -14.41 2.38 1.34
N ALA A 45 -14.87 1.96 0.17
CA ALA A 45 -15.08 2.86 -0.95
C ALA A 45 -16.54 3.29 -0.99
N TYR A 46 -16.75 4.59 -0.99
CA TYR A 46 -18.07 5.21 -1.02
C TYR A 46 -18.37 5.75 -2.41
N PHE A 47 -19.54 5.39 -2.90
CA PHE A 47 -20.09 5.95 -4.12
C PHE A 47 -21.48 6.51 -3.86
N THR A 48 -21.75 7.70 -4.35
CA THR A 48 -23.08 8.30 -4.34
C THR A 48 -23.40 8.85 -5.72
N HIS A 49 -24.64 8.63 -6.12
CA HIS A 49 -25.16 9.12 -7.38
C HIS A 49 -26.64 9.50 -7.20
N THR A 50 -27.02 10.65 -7.77
CA THR A 50 -28.40 11.10 -7.77
C THR A 50 -28.94 10.88 -9.18
N LEU A 51 -30.01 10.12 -9.27
CA LEU A 51 -30.67 9.79 -10.52
C LEU A 51 -31.54 10.96 -10.96
N ASN A 52 -31.45 11.33 -12.21
CA ASN A 52 -32.25 12.41 -12.79
C ASN A 52 -33.67 11.94 -13.11
N GLU A 53 -33.82 10.69 -13.52
CA GLU A 53 -35.06 10.03 -13.88
C GLU A 53 -35.16 8.67 -13.20
N GLU A 54 -36.29 8.01 -13.30
CA GLU A 54 -36.46 6.64 -12.83
C GLU A 54 -35.57 5.71 -13.64
N ALA A 55 -34.51 5.22 -13.00
CA ALA A 55 -33.56 4.32 -13.64
C ALA A 55 -33.85 2.88 -13.28
N GLN A 56 -33.90 2.04 -14.30
CA GLN A 56 -34.02 0.60 -14.15
C GLN A 56 -32.66 -0.08 -13.97
N LYS A 57 -31.63 0.46 -14.61
CA LYS A 57 -30.29 -0.06 -14.51
C LYS A 57 -29.29 1.09 -14.35
N VAL A 58 -28.37 0.89 -13.41
CA VAL A 58 -27.27 1.81 -13.14
C VAL A 58 -25.96 1.08 -13.32
N CYS A 59 -25.15 1.49 -14.28
CA CYS A 59 -23.82 0.95 -14.53
C CYS A 59 -22.76 1.90 -14.01
N LEU A 60 -21.91 1.42 -13.09
CA LEU A 60 -20.81 2.15 -12.51
C LEU A 60 -19.48 1.63 -13.05
N TYR A 61 -18.70 2.53 -13.65
CA TYR A 61 -17.33 2.29 -14.07
C TYR A 61 -16.39 3.22 -13.32
N GLY A 62 -15.21 2.73 -12.93
CA GLY A 62 -14.24 3.59 -12.26
C GLY A 62 -12.96 2.87 -11.88
N ASP A 63 -11.99 3.68 -11.44
CA ASP A 63 -10.72 3.19 -10.92
C ASP A 63 -10.79 3.10 -9.40
N LEU A 64 -10.46 1.91 -8.85
CA LEU A 64 -10.33 1.72 -7.41
C LEU A 64 -8.91 2.04 -6.98
N ILE A 65 -8.75 3.05 -6.14
CA ILE A 65 -7.47 3.53 -5.64
C ILE A 65 -7.44 3.43 -4.13
N LEU A 66 -6.35 2.87 -3.58
CA LEU A 66 -6.07 2.95 -2.14
C LEU A 66 -5.31 4.25 -1.85
N GLN A 67 -6.01 5.26 -1.36
CA GLN A 67 -5.42 6.55 -1.01
C GLN A 67 -4.68 6.45 0.32
N GLN A 68 -3.39 6.69 0.29
CA GLN A 68 -2.54 6.79 1.47
C GLN A 68 -2.53 8.23 1.98
N LYS A 69 -2.82 8.44 3.27
CA LYS A 69 -2.82 9.76 3.93
C LYS A 69 -1.60 9.98 4.83
N SER A 70 -0.93 8.90 5.26
CA SER A 70 0.26 8.97 6.10
C SER A 70 1.25 7.88 5.70
N LEU A 71 2.53 8.14 5.94
CA LEU A 71 3.58 7.15 5.74
C LEU A 71 3.36 5.92 6.65
N ILE A 72 3.66 4.75 6.11
CA ILE A 72 3.69 3.52 6.88
C ILE A 72 5.04 3.46 7.59
N THR A 73 5.05 3.31 8.91
CA THR A 73 6.27 3.07 9.67
C THR A 73 6.53 1.57 9.74
N SER A 74 7.78 1.14 9.58
CA SER A 74 8.14 -0.29 9.62
C SER A 74 7.99 -0.90 11.01
N GLU A 75 8.05 -0.10 12.07
CA GLU A 75 7.88 -0.55 13.45
C GLU A 75 6.41 -0.54 13.86
N GLY A 76 5.88 -1.70 14.29
CA GLY A 76 4.52 -1.84 14.81
C GLY A 76 3.39 -1.95 13.77
N LEU A 77 3.74 -2.24 12.54
CA LEU A 77 2.83 -2.26 11.40
C LEU A 77 1.65 -3.23 11.50
N TYR A 78 1.88 -4.39 12.11
CA TYR A 78 0.94 -5.50 12.07
C TYR A 78 -0.35 -5.27 12.89
N GLN A 79 -0.31 -4.38 13.88
CA GLN A 79 -1.44 -4.14 14.78
C GLN A 79 -2.20 -2.83 14.50
N THR A 80 -1.53 -1.82 13.95
CA THR A 80 -2.11 -0.48 13.82
C THR A 80 -3.10 -0.34 12.66
N TYR A 81 -2.99 -1.22 11.66
CA TYR A 81 -3.80 -1.12 10.43
C TYR A 81 -4.83 -2.25 10.28
N ASN A 82 -4.78 -3.25 11.16
CA ASN A 82 -5.68 -4.41 11.14
C ASN A 82 -6.88 -4.20 12.07
N HIS A 83 -7.50 -3.02 12.04
CA HIS A 83 -8.76 -2.78 12.70
C HIS A 83 -9.90 -3.20 11.78
N SER A 84 -10.62 -4.24 12.16
CA SER A 84 -11.85 -4.64 11.50
C SER A 84 -12.90 -3.52 11.58
N ILE A 85 -13.61 -3.32 10.49
CA ILE A 85 -14.74 -2.39 10.46
C ILE A 85 -15.95 -3.15 10.98
N GLU A 86 -16.35 -2.86 12.22
CA GLU A 86 -17.58 -3.41 12.79
C GLU A 86 -18.77 -2.67 12.18
N ILE A 87 -19.52 -3.38 11.33
CA ILE A 87 -20.64 -2.80 10.56
C ILE A 87 -21.91 -2.72 11.38
N ALA A 88 -22.05 -3.61 12.39
CA ALA A 88 -23.33 -3.89 13.04
C ALA A 88 -23.88 -2.73 13.88
N ASP A 89 -23.00 -1.87 14.42
CA ASP A 89 -23.38 -0.86 15.43
C ASP A 89 -23.30 0.59 14.92
N TYR A 90 -22.84 0.83 13.68
CA TYR A 90 -22.61 2.18 13.18
C TYR A 90 -23.66 2.64 12.18
N SER A 91 -24.05 3.89 12.26
CA SER A 91 -24.77 4.57 11.17
C SER A 91 -23.84 4.77 9.96
N ILE A 92 -24.40 4.88 8.76
CA ILE A 92 -23.63 5.09 7.52
C ILE A 92 -22.71 6.30 7.65
N ASP A 93 -23.20 7.38 8.27
CA ASP A 93 -22.43 8.62 8.41
C ASP A 93 -21.25 8.44 9.37
N GLU A 94 -21.41 7.68 10.45
CA GLU A 94 -20.33 7.35 11.38
C GLU A 94 -19.25 6.48 10.71
N LEU A 95 -19.66 5.44 9.94
CA LEU A 95 -18.75 4.61 9.17
C LEU A 95 -17.93 5.44 8.18
N LEU A 96 -18.56 6.38 7.49
CA LEU A 96 -17.88 7.28 6.55
C LEU A 96 -16.90 8.20 7.27
N MET A 97 -17.30 8.76 8.41
CA MET A 97 -16.43 9.61 9.22
C MET A 97 -15.23 8.85 9.77
N GLU A 98 -15.44 7.61 10.21
CA GLU A 98 -14.35 6.75 10.67
C GLU A 98 -13.39 6.41 9.51
N ASN A 99 -13.92 6.00 8.35
CA ASN A 99 -13.11 5.74 7.16
C ASN A 99 -12.32 6.98 6.72
N PHE A 100 -12.91 8.18 6.85
CA PHE A 100 -12.22 9.42 6.55
C PHE A 100 -11.03 9.68 7.49
N LYS A 101 -11.12 9.32 8.75
CA LYS A 101 -10.04 9.47 9.75
C LYS A 101 -8.94 8.43 9.58
N ARG A 102 -9.19 7.32 8.88
CA ARG A 102 -8.20 6.25 8.67
C ARG A 102 -7.01 6.73 7.84
N LYS A 103 -5.85 6.17 8.11
CA LYS A 103 -4.60 6.45 7.38
C LYS A 103 -4.63 5.99 5.93
N PHE A 104 -5.46 5.00 5.65
CA PHE A 104 -5.74 4.48 4.32
C PHE A 104 -7.24 4.54 4.07
N ALA A 105 -7.62 4.99 2.89
CA ALA A 105 -9.01 5.03 2.47
C ALA A 105 -9.12 4.56 1.02
N ALA A 106 -10.02 3.64 0.74
CA ALA A 106 -10.37 3.29 -0.61
C ALA A 106 -11.20 4.44 -1.24
N LYS A 107 -10.89 4.74 -2.48
CA LYS A 107 -11.59 5.80 -3.25
C LYS A 107 -11.86 5.30 -4.65
N ILE A 108 -13.04 5.58 -5.17
CA ILE A 108 -13.36 5.40 -6.58
C ILE A 108 -13.04 6.71 -7.29
N SER A 109 -12.06 6.66 -8.19
CA SER A 109 -11.64 7.77 -9.06
C SER A 109 -12.16 7.57 -10.47
N ASP A 110 -12.13 8.63 -11.28
CA ASP A 110 -12.49 8.60 -12.70
C ASP A 110 -13.81 7.85 -12.98
N LYS A 111 -14.78 8.09 -12.09
CA LYS A 111 -16.08 7.43 -12.12
C LYS A 111 -16.91 7.88 -13.32
N TYR A 112 -17.43 6.91 -14.04
CA TYR A 112 -18.39 7.09 -15.10
C TYR A 112 -19.66 6.31 -14.78
N VAL A 113 -20.81 6.95 -14.86
CA VAL A 113 -22.10 6.35 -14.54
C VAL A 113 -22.98 6.41 -15.78
N MET A 114 -23.54 5.27 -16.14
CA MET A 114 -24.56 5.17 -17.18
C MET A 114 -25.87 4.77 -16.52
N GLU A 115 -26.93 5.51 -16.83
CA GLU A 115 -28.29 5.25 -16.40
C GLU A 115 -29.08 4.73 -17.60
N GLU A 116 -29.73 3.60 -17.44
CA GLU A 116 -30.72 3.11 -18.38
C GLU A 116 -32.10 3.32 -17.77
N SER A 117 -32.85 4.29 -18.33
CA SER A 117 -34.23 4.51 -17.96
C SER A 117 -35.13 3.62 -18.79
N GLY A 118 -36.13 3.00 -18.20
CA GLY A 118 -37.06 2.14 -18.89
C GLY A 118 -38.13 1.61 -17.93
N TYR A 119 -39.31 1.37 -18.49
CA TYR A 119 -40.38 0.69 -17.78
C TYR A 119 -40.26 -0.82 -18.05
N THR A 120 -39.92 -1.59 -17.02
CA THR A 120 -40.21 -3.03 -17.03
C THR A 120 -41.37 -3.30 -16.11
N ASN A 121 -42.18 -4.31 -16.47
CA ASN A 121 -43.29 -4.77 -15.62
C ASN A 121 -42.81 -5.41 -14.32
N GLU A 122 -41.53 -5.53 -14.12
CA GLU A 122 -40.89 -6.07 -12.92
C GLU A 122 -40.23 -4.90 -12.21
N ASN A 123 -40.67 -4.61 -10.98
CA ASN A 123 -40.11 -3.57 -10.11
C ASN A 123 -38.67 -3.92 -9.64
N VAL A 124 -37.79 -4.20 -10.60
CA VAL A 124 -36.40 -4.61 -10.37
C VAL A 124 -35.46 -3.53 -10.84
N VAL A 125 -34.61 -3.07 -9.96
CA VAL A 125 -33.50 -2.19 -10.28
C VAL A 125 -32.19 -2.94 -10.24
N VAL A 126 -31.43 -2.87 -11.32
CA VAL A 126 -30.15 -3.57 -11.46
C VAL A 126 -29.00 -2.57 -11.31
N ILE A 127 -28.08 -2.85 -10.39
CA ILE A 127 -26.84 -2.10 -10.24
C ILE A 127 -25.70 -2.98 -10.70
N GLN A 128 -25.02 -2.54 -11.74
CA GLN A 128 -23.83 -3.18 -12.29
C GLN A 128 -22.60 -2.30 -12.04
N GLY A 129 -21.50 -2.90 -11.61
CA GLY A 129 -20.27 -2.14 -11.42
C GLY A 129 -19.06 -2.89 -11.95
N GLU A 130 -18.17 -2.13 -12.56
CA GLU A 130 -16.85 -2.59 -12.98
C GLU A 130 -15.80 -1.60 -12.48
N LEU A 131 -14.98 -2.05 -11.53
CA LEU A 131 -13.91 -1.26 -10.94
C LEU A 131 -12.57 -1.86 -11.32
N VAL A 132 -11.71 -1.04 -11.91
CA VAL A 132 -10.36 -1.41 -12.28
C VAL A 132 -9.42 -1.07 -11.13
N TYR A 133 -8.67 -2.06 -10.64
CA TYR A 133 -7.62 -1.83 -9.66
C TYR A 133 -6.33 -1.48 -10.38
N ARG A 134 -5.88 -0.23 -10.25
CA ARG A 134 -4.60 0.20 -10.81
C ARG A 134 -3.49 0.06 -9.79
N ASP A 135 -2.29 -0.24 -10.29
CA ASP A 135 -1.07 -0.24 -9.48
C ASP A 135 -0.88 1.16 -8.87
N TYR A 136 -0.76 1.21 -7.55
CA TYR A 136 -0.53 2.42 -6.81
C TYR A 136 0.73 2.30 -5.96
N LEU A 137 1.53 3.37 -5.92
CA LEU A 137 2.74 3.42 -5.13
C LEU A 137 2.38 3.74 -3.67
N ILE A 138 2.73 2.82 -2.78
CA ILE A 138 2.58 3.01 -1.34
C ILE A 138 3.93 3.42 -0.77
N HIS A 139 3.95 4.58 -0.11
CA HIS A 139 5.14 5.12 0.52
C HIS A 139 5.28 4.57 1.93
N TYR A 140 6.44 4.01 2.24
CA TYR A 140 6.76 3.57 3.58
C TYR A 140 8.04 4.25 4.07
N GLN A 141 8.16 4.39 5.38
CA GLN A 141 9.36 4.88 6.03
C GLN A 141 10.15 3.67 6.53
N PRO A 142 11.34 3.40 5.95
CA PRO A 142 12.18 2.30 6.40
C PRO A 142 12.62 2.51 7.85
N SER A 143 12.83 1.41 8.57
CA SER A 143 13.42 1.46 9.90
C SER A 143 14.89 1.86 9.83
N ILE A 144 15.37 2.54 10.88
CA ILE A 144 16.80 2.88 11.03
C ILE A 144 17.67 1.63 10.86
N TRP A 145 17.21 0.47 11.33
CA TRP A 145 17.93 -0.80 11.20
C TRP A 145 18.04 -1.31 9.77
N GLU A 146 17.03 -1.05 8.94
CA GLU A 146 17.06 -1.40 7.51
C GLU A 146 18.05 -0.51 6.75
N GLU A 147 18.05 0.78 7.03
CA GLU A 147 19.03 1.71 6.44
C GLU A 147 20.46 1.41 6.93
N LEU A 148 20.61 1.13 8.22
CA LEU A 148 21.91 0.80 8.81
C LEU A 148 22.50 -0.47 8.19
N LYS A 149 21.66 -1.46 7.88
CA LYS A 149 22.10 -2.69 7.20
C LYS A 149 22.79 -2.41 5.87
N TRP A 150 22.24 -1.50 5.06
CA TRP A 150 22.83 -1.10 3.80
C TRP A 150 24.12 -0.30 3.98
N ILE A 151 24.16 0.59 4.96
CA ILE A 151 25.35 1.38 5.32
C ILE A 151 26.48 0.44 5.74
N TRP A 152 26.20 -0.60 6.55
CA TRP A 152 27.22 -1.58 6.96
C TRP A 152 27.83 -2.33 5.79
N VAL A 153 27.04 -2.74 4.80
CA VAL A 153 27.54 -3.42 3.60
C VAL A 153 28.45 -2.51 2.79
N GLN A 154 28.06 -1.27 2.61
CA GLN A 154 28.88 -0.27 1.91
C GLN A 154 30.17 0.03 2.66
N TYR A 155 30.09 0.25 3.98
CA TYR A 155 31.26 0.47 4.83
C TYR A 155 32.24 -0.68 4.76
N LEU A 156 31.76 -1.93 4.88
CA LEU A 156 32.61 -3.12 4.80
C LEU A 156 33.34 -3.21 3.46
N SER A 157 32.64 -2.93 2.37
CA SER A 157 33.20 -2.95 1.02
C SER A 157 34.35 -1.93 0.88
N CYS A 158 34.11 -0.68 1.31
CA CYS A 158 35.13 0.36 1.30
C CYS A 158 36.32 -0.01 2.21
N PHE A 159 36.03 -0.52 3.42
CA PHE A 159 37.07 -0.91 4.38
C PHE A 159 37.99 -1.99 3.81
N LEU A 160 37.47 -3.02 3.13
CA LEU A 160 38.29 -4.07 2.49
C LEU A 160 39.21 -3.50 1.42
N VAL A 161 38.70 -2.58 0.59
CA VAL A 161 39.51 -1.93 -0.44
C VAL A 161 40.64 -1.10 0.19
N PHE A 162 40.34 -0.29 1.20
CA PHE A 162 41.34 0.50 1.92
C PHE A 162 42.36 -0.40 2.62
N ALA A 163 41.94 -1.46 3.29
CA ALA A 163 42.84 -2.41 3.95
C ALA A 163 43.79 -3.07 2.96
N TYR A 164 43.31 -3.44 1.76
CA TYR A 164 44.12 -4.00 0.71
C TYR A 164 45.17 -2.99 0.22
N VAL A 165 44.75 -1.78 -0.13
CA VAL A 165 45.67 -0.72 -0.59
C VAL A 165 46.72 -0.38 0.48
N THR A 166 46.27 -0.22 1.74
CA THR A 166 47.18 0.09 2.87
C THR A 166 48.21 -1.01 3.05
N LYS A 167 47.79 -2.29 2.97
CA LYS A 167 48.72 -3.42 3.04
C LYS A 167 49.79 -3.37 1.94
N HIS A 168 49.40 -3.08 0.71
CA HIS A 168 50.35 -2.98 -0.40
C HIS A 168 51.30 -1.78 -0.25
N VAL A 169 50.81 -0.64 0.20
CA VAL A 169 51.62 0.55 0.47
C VAL A 169 52.64 0.25 1.58
N LEU A 170 52.21 -0.37 2.68
CA LEU A 170 53.12 -0.75 3.76
C LEU A 170 54.22 -1.73 3.29
N VAL A 171 53.84 -2.77 2.55
CA VAL A 171 54.79 -3.73 1.99
C VAL A 171 55.81 -3.01 1.08
N PHE A 172 55.37 -2.10 0.25
CA PHE A 172 56.22 -1.31 -0.62
C PHE A 172 57.21 -0.42 0.19
N LEU A 173 56.72 0.30 1.20
CA LEU A 173 57.55 1.17 2.06
C LEU A 173 58.60 0.38 2.85
N PHE A 174 58.23 -0.78 3.41
CA PHE A 174 59.16 -1.60 4.13
C PHE A 174 60.15 -2.34 3.24
N SER A 175 59.68 -2.86 2.06
CA SER A 175 60.55 -3.54 1.13
C SER A 175 61.63 -2.61 0.55
N ASN A 176 61.27 -1.35 0.25
CA ASN A 176 62.19 -0.35 -0.28
C ASN A 176 62.99 0.40 0.80
N ARG A 177 62.89 0.01 2.08
CA ARG A 177 63.60 0.64 3.20
C ARG A 177 63.38 2.13 3.35
N TYR A 178 62.24 2.68 2.90
CA TYR A 178 61.89 4.05 3.15
C TYR A 178 61.66 4.41 4.63
N LEU A 179 61.34 3.38 5.42
CA LEU A 179 61.16 3.51 6.88
C LEU A 179 62.23 2.73 7.61
N ASN A 180 62.90 3.36 8.55
CA ASN A 180 63.88 2.70 9.41
C ASN A 180 63.15 1.82 10.43
N CYS A 181 63.34 0.51 10.34
CA CYS A 181 62.76 -0.43 11.26
C CYS A 181 63.78 -0.85 12.31
N TYR A 182 63.51 -0.55 13.59
CA TYR A 182 64.38 -0.99 14.70
C TYR A 182 63.83 -2.33 15.20
N ILE A 183 64.63 -3.39 15.04
CA ILE A 183 64.28 -4.72 15.61
C ILE A 183 64.76 -4.72 17.08
N ILE A 184 63.84 -4.64 18.00
CA ILE A 184 64.11 -4.88 19.42
C ILE A 184 64.20 -6.38 19.65
N LYS A 185 65.41 -6.89 19.87
CA LYS A 185 65.58 -8.31 20.21
C LYS A 185 65.09 -8.49 21.63
N PRO A 186 64.22 -9.50 21.89
CA PRO A 186 63.81 -9.80 23.26
C PRO A 186 65.05 -10.22 24.07
N TRP A 187 65.13 -9.76 25.28
CA TRP A 187 66.24 -10.03 26.22
C TRP A 187 66.46 -11.51 26.32
N LYS A 188 67.67 -11.97 26.05
CA LYS A 188 68.13 -13.29 26.44
C LYS A 188 68.37 -13.24 27.95
N ASN A 189 67.46 -13.85 28.74
CA ASN A 189 67.77 -14.16 30.13
C ASN A 189 68.98 -15.11 30.15
N LYS A 190 70.08 -14.66 30.83
CA LYS A 190 71.18 -15.53 31.15
C LYS A 190 70.76 -16.46 32.26
#